data_e001454597a72c857b4d5fa3ee80907f
#
_entry.id   e001454597a72c857b4d5fa3ee80907f
#
_cell.length_a   1.000
_cell.length_b   1.000
_cell.length_c   1.000
_cell.angle_alpha   90.00
_cell.angle_beta   90.00
_cell.angle_gamma   90.00
#
_symmetry.space_group_name_H-M   'P 1'
#
loop_
_entity.id
_entity.type
_entity.pdbx_description
1 polymer ?
#
loop_
_entity_poly.entity_id
_entity_poly.type
_entity_poly.pdbx_seq_one_letter_code
_entity_poly.pdbx_strand_id
1 'polypeptide(L)'
;MLALFCLAVPLALALISLAVDDTGSSSQALPVGARVVSGFAIFGHGALLVLLSTLGAAQRISQERERRTIAALVNSPMSARGIAAGKLLAACTFAVWLGVLSLPFLAIASVWGGLSAAGLLACWVLNVAAACASASFALGLSGLFGRSLSAYLAVGASLFLWCAVCPVLLAVSGGLGGSGEPSELALSVFVYHLPLAPQVWIFSDFFEGEKRTIWPAVSALVVWSGIAFGGFRMAVRGLRREVF
;
A
#
# COMPACT_ATOMS: atom_id res chain seq x y z
N MET A 1 14.70 -14.71 -1.05
CA MET A 1 14.74 -13.97 0.21
C MET A 1 13.36 -13.38 0.59
N LEU A 2 12.67 -12.66 -0.27
CA LEU A 2 11.37 -12.05 0.05
C LEU A 2 10.27 -13.06 0.38
N ALA A 3 10.18 -14.17 -0.38
CA ALA A 3 9.24 -15.25 -0.11
C ALA A 3 9.49 -15.87 1.28
N LEU A 4 10.74 -15.99 1.70
CA LEU A 4 11.10 -16.45 3.04
C LEU A 4 10.67 -15.46 4.13
N PHE A 5 10.73 -14.14 3.87
CA PHE A 5 10.28 -13.13 4.82
C PHE A 5 8.76 -13.10 4.94
N CYS A 6 8.03 -13.21 3.82
CA CYS A 6 6.56 -13.32 3.80
C CYS A 6 6.05 -14.61 4.46
N LEU A 7 6.88 -15.65 4.53
CA LEU A 7 6.58 -16.92 5.18
C LEU A 7 6.99 -16.92 6.66
N ALA A 8 8.14 -16.34 6.97
CA ALA A 8 8.71 -16.38 8.31
C ALA A 8 7.92 -15.52 9.31
N VAL A 9 7.41 -14.37 8.89
CA VAL A 9 6.67 -13.47 9.79
C VAL A 9 5.32 -14.07 10.21
N PRO A 10 4.43 -14.53 9.31
CA PRO A 10 3.17 -15.16 9.73
C PRO A 10 3.41 -16.50 10.45
N LEU A 11 4.45 -17.26 10.07
CA LEU A 11 4.81 -18.48 10.77
C LEU A 11 5.33 -18.23 12.18
N ALA A 12 6.18 -17.22 12.36
CA ALA A 12 6.67 -16.81 13.69
C ALA A 12 5.53 -16.30 14.58
N LEU A 13 4.62 -15.51 14.02
CA LEU A 13 3.43 -15.02 14.73
C LEU A 13 2.47 -16.16 15.08
N ALA A 14 2.30 -17.13 14.18
CA ALA A 14 1.52 -18.34 14.45
C ALA A 14 2.13 -19.19 15.56
N LEU A 15 3.45 -19.36 15.58
CA LEU A 15 4.16 -20.05 16.64
C LEU A 15 4.09 -19.31 17.98
N ILE A 16 4.17 -17.98 17.95
CA ILE A 16 3.99 -17.15 19.16
C ILE A 16 2.55 -17.27 19.68
N SER A 17 1.53 -17.30 18.82
CA SER A 17 0.14 -17.46 19.26
C SER A 17 -0.10 -18.84 19.87
N LEU A 18 0.49 -19.90 19.32
CA LEU A 18 0.45 -21.24 19.90
C LEU A 18 1.18 -21.31 21.26
N ALA A 19 2.33 -20.64 21.39
CA ALA A 19 3.08 -20.61 22.65
C ALA A 19 2.38 -19.80 23.76
N VAL A 20 1.60 -18.79 23.40
CA VAL A 20 0.80 -18.00 24.35
C VAL A 20 -0.42 -18.79 24.85
N ASP A 21 -0.93 -19.70 24.03
CA ASP A 21 -2.12 -20.51 24.34
C ASP A 21 -1.82 -21.64 25.37
N ASP A 22 -0.58 -22.07 25.50
CA ASP A 22 -0.15 -23.13 26.45
C ASP A 22 -0.14 -22.63 27.92
N THR A 23 -0.43 -21.33 28.15
CA THR A 23 -0.48 -20.73 29.50
C THR A 23 -1.83 -20.78 30.19
N GLY A 24 -2.77 -21.61 29.70
CA GLY A 24 -3.93 -22.03 30.49
C GLY A 24 -5.07 -21.03 30.64
N SER A 25 -5.19 -20.02 29.77
CA SER A 25 -6.31 -19.09 29.77
C SER A 25 -7.43 -19.55 28.84
N SER A 26 -8.62 -19.64 29.44
CA SER A 26 -9.94 -19.90 28.90
C SER A 26 -10.14 -19.89 27.35
N SER A 27 -11.02 -20.75 26.87
CA SER A 27 -11.45 -20.96 25.47
C SER A 27 -11.85 -19.72 24.65
N GLN A 28 -11.85 -18.54 25.26
CA GLN A 28 -12.07 -17.24 24.59
C GLN A 28 -10.79 -16.55 24.10
N ALA A 29 -9.60 -16.97 24.53
CA ALA A 29 -8.34 -16.35 24.15
C ALA A 29 -7.86 -16.79 22.76
N LEU A 30 -8.19 -18.00 22.32
CA LEU A 30 -7.88 -18.50 20.98
C LEU A 30 -8.34 -17.57 19.84
N PRO A 31 -9.60 -17.06 19.83
CA PRO A 31 -10.04 -16.18 18.77
C PRO A 31 -9.29 -14.84 18.73
N VAL A 32 -8.83 -14.33 19.88
CA VAL A 32 -8.10 -13.04 19.92
C VAL A 32 -6.68 -13.17 19.32
N GLY A 33 -5.94 -14.21 19.71
CA GLY A 33 -4.59 -14.47 19.15
C GLY A 33 -4.64 -14.69 17.65
N ALA A 34 -5.56 -15.51 17.16
CA ALA A 34 -5.76 -15.77 15.75
C ALA A 34 -6.14 -14.51 14.95
N ARG A 35 -6.95 -13.62 15.52
CA ARG A 35 -7.31 -12.32 14.94
C ARG A 35 -6.11 -11.40 14.81
N VAL A 36 -5.29 -11.30 15.84
CA VAL A 36 -4.06 -10.50 15.84
C VAL A 36 -3.10 -11.00 14.75
N VAL A 37 -2.90 -12.32 14.64
CA VAL A 37 -2.05 -12.92 13.58
C VAL A 37 -2.56 -12.59 12.18
N SER A 38 -3.87 -12.74 11.95
CA SER A 38 -4.47 -12.41 10.64
C SER A 38 -4.34 -10.94 10.30
N GLY A 39 -4.56 -10.06 11.29
CA GLY A 39 -4.35 -8.62 11.12
C GLY A 39 -2.92 -8.32 10.70
N PHE A 40 -1.94 -8.79 11.45
CA PHE A 40 -0.52 -8.61 11.11
C PHE A 40 -0.14 -9.20 9.75
N ALA A 41 -0.70 -10.34 9.36
CA ALA A 41 -0.46 -10.92 8.04
C ALA A 41 -1.00 -10.01 6.92
N ILE A 42 -2.22 -9.51 7.04
CA ILE A 42 -2.86 -8.66 6.04
C ILE A 42 -2.17 -7.29 5.95
N PHE A 43 -1.92 -6.64 7.09
CA PHE A 43 -1.28 -5.33 7.14
C PHE A 43 0.20 -5.41 6.75
N GLY A 44 0.94 -6.38 7.27
CA GLY A 44 2.33 -6.61 6.94
C GLY A 44 2.52 -6.89 5.45
N HIS A 45 1.64 -7.72 4.87
CA HIS A 45 1.61 -7.95 3.43
C HIS A 45 1.35 -6.66 2.65
N GLY A 46 0.33 -5.88 3.04
CA GLY A 46 -0.01 -4.62 2.38
C GLY A 46 1.15 -3.62 2.43
N ALA A 47 1.77 -3.47 3.60
CA ALA A 47 2.94 -2.59 3.78
C ALA A 47 4.11 -3.01 2.88
N LEU A 48 4.43 -4.30 2.84
CA LEU A 48 5.48 -4.83 1.97
C LEU A 48 5.16 -4.63 0.49
N LEU A 49 3.92 -4.87 0.10
CA LEU A 49 3.49 -4.71 -1.28
C LEU A 49 3.63 -3.25 -1.74
N VAL A 50 3.15 -2.31 -0.94
CA VAL A 50 3.29 -0.87 -1.18
C VAL A 50 4.77 -0.49 -1.25
N LEU A 51 5.57 -0.87 -0.26
CA LEU A 51 6.98 -0.52 -0.17
C LEU A 51 7.76 -1.02 -1.39
N LEU A 52 7.64 -2.30 -1.73
CA LEU A 52 8.39 -2.93 -2.81
C LEU A 52 7.99 -2.39 -4.18
N SER A 53 6.68 -2.19 -4.41
CA SER A 53 6.18 -1.63 -5.67
C SER A 53 6.64 -0.20 -5.86
N THR A 54 6.62 0.58 -4.78
CA THR A 54 7.03 1.99 -4.75
C THR A 54 8.53 2.13 -5.00
N LEU A 55 9.36 1.37 -4.27
CA LEU A 55 10.82 1.38 -4.45
C LEU A 55 11.20 0.89 -5.86
N GLY A 56 10.55 -0.17 -6.35
CA GLY A 56 10.78 -0.67 -7.70
C GLY A 56 10.43 0.34 -8.79
N ALA A 57 9.42 1.19 -8.58
CA ALA A 57 9.03 2.22 -9.52
C ALA A 57 9.89 3.49 -9.45
N ALA A 58 10.44 3.82 -8.27
CA ALA A 58 11.17 5.05 -7.99
C ALA A 58 12.41 5.26 -8.87
N GLN A 59 13.03 4.19 -9.35
CA GLN A 59 14.26 4.27 -10.17
C GLN A 59 14.02 4.10 -11.67
N ARG A 60 12.80 3.74 -12.12
CA ARG A 60 12.59 3.26 -13.49
C ARG A 60 12.84 4.29 -14.60
N ILE A 61 12.76 5.57 -14.32
CA ILE A 61 13.06 6.63 -15.29
C ILE A 61 14.44 7.24 -14.99
N SER A 62 14.72 7.56 -13.73
CA SER A 62 15.98 8.16 -13.31
C SER A 62 17.18 7.27 -13.59
N GLN A 63 17.06 5.95 -13.44
CA GLN A 63 18.12 5.00 -13.74
C GLN A 63 18.48 4.97 -15.25
N GLU A 64 17.49 5.14 -16.12
CA GLU A 64 17.76 5.23 -17.57
C GLU A 64 18.48 6.51 -17.94
N ARG A 65 18.22 7.61 -17.22
CA ARG A 65 18.99 8.85 -17.35
C ARG A 65 20.44 8.64 -16.92
N GLU A 66 20.65 8.03 -15.76
CA GLU A 66 22.01 7.74 -15.27
C GLU A 66 22.78 6.84 -16.22
N ARG A 67 22.12 5.82 -16.77
CA ARG A 67 22.72 4.89 -17.74
C ARG A 67 22.81 5.46 -19.15
N ARG A 68 22.35 6.70 -19.39
CA ARG A 68 22.28 7.35 -20.70
C ARG A 68 21.47 6.59 -21.76
N THR A 69 20.59 5.68 -21.34
CA THR A 69 19.73 4.87 -22.23
C THR A 69 18.43 5.60 -22.59
N ILE A 70 18.14 6.70 -21.91
CA ILE A 70 16.90 7.47 -22.14
C ILE A 70 16.84 8.03 -23.57
N ALA A 71 17.97 8.40 -24.16
CA ALA A 71 18.03 8.90 -25.53
C ALA A 71 17.56 7.87 -26.56
N ALA A 72 17.93 6.59 -26.38
CA ALA A 72 17.45 5.51 -27.24
C ALA A 72 15.93 5.29 -27.09
N LEU A 73 15.42 5.47 -25.87
CA LEU A 73 14.00 5.34 -25.59
C LEU A 73 13.18 6.47 -26.21
N VAL A 74 13.69 7.70 -26.13
CA VAL A 74 13.03 8.91 -26.67
C VAL A 74 13.08 8.92 -28.20
N ASN A 75 14.15 8.40 -28.82
CA ASN A 75 14.29 8.25 -30.26
C ASN A 75 13.48 7.08 -30.86
N SER A 76 12.82 6.27 -29.99
CA SER A 76 11.90 5.24 -30.45
C SER A 76 10.62 5.88 -31.01
N PRO A 77 9.86 5.20 -31.91
CA PRO A 77 8.60 5.73 -32.44
C PRO A 77 7.49 5.83 -31.40
N MET A 78 7.78 5.56 -30.13
CA MET A 78 6.82 5.58 -29.02
C MET A 78 6.62 6.99 -28.45
N SER A 79 5.37 7.35 -28.19
CA SER A 79 5.08 8.60 -27.48
C SER A 79 5.51 8.54 -26.01
N ALA A 80 5.84 9.70 -25.43
CA ALA A 80 6.15 9.79 -24.00
C ALA A 80 5.06 9.20 -23.08
N ARG A 81 3.79 9.29 -23.53
CA ARG A 81 2.64 8.65 -22.83
C ARG A 81 2.73 7.12 -22.91
N GLY A 82 3.06 6.57 -24.08
CA GLY A 82 3.23 5.13 -24.26
C GLY A 82 4.36 4.57 -23.41
N ILE A 83 5.49 5.27 -23.35
CA ILE A 83 6.64 4.90 -22.54
C ILE A 83 6.26 4.92 -21.04
N ALA A 84 5.64 6.00 -20.57
CA ALA A 84 5.19 6.11 -19.18
C ALA A 84 4.16 5.02 -18.83
N ALA A 85 3.20 4.76 -19.71
CA ALA A 85 2.19 3.73 -19.51
C ALA A 85 2.80 2.33 -19.45
N GLY A 86 3.75 2.00 -20.33
CA GLY A 86 4.44 0.71 -20.30
C GLY A 86 5.22 0.49 -18.99
N LYS A 87 5.92 1.54 -18.50
CA LYS A 87 6.63 1.48 -17.21
C LYS A 87 5.69 1.34 -16.02
N LEU A 88 4.58 2.07 -16.03
CA LEU A 88 3.55 1.95 -15.00
C LEU A 88 2.91 0.57 -15.02
N LEU A 89 2.52 0.07 -16.19
CA LEU A 89 1.94 -1.25 -16.33
C LEU A 89 2.88 -2.35 -15.79
N ALA A 90 4.17 -2.26 -16.11
CA ALA A 90 5.17 -3.18 -15.58
C ALA A 90 5.30 -3.11 -14.04
N ALA A 91 5.15 -1.92 -13.43
CA ALA A 91 5.14 -1.77 -11.99
C ALA A 91 3.87 -2.34 -11.35
N CYS A 92 2.70 -2.09 -11.95
CA CYS A 92 1.43 -2.65 -11.48
C CYS A 92 1.39 -4.19 -11.65
N THR A 93 1.88 -4.72 -12.76
CA THR A 93 1.99 -6.18 -12.97
C THR A 93 2.87 -6.82 -11.89
N PHE A 94 3.97 -6.18 -11.51
CA PHE A 94 4.82 -6.65 -10.43
C PHE A 94 4.06 -6.67 -9.09
N ALA A 95 3.30 -5.61 -8.77
CA ALA A 95 2.48 -5.56 -7.58
C ALA A 95 1.41 -6.66 -7.55
N VAL A 96 0.71 -6.86 -8.68
CA VAL A 96 -0.30 -7.94 -8.83
C VAL A 96 0.34 -9.32 -8.63
N TRP A 97 1.50 -9.58 -9.25
CA TRP A 97 2.23 -10.84 -9.10
C TRP A 97 2.60 -11.13 -7.65
N LEU A 98 3.18 -10.15 -6.96
CA LEU A 98 3.49 -10.30 -5.53
C LEU A 98 2.21 -10.55 -4.72
N GLY A 99 1.14 -9.85 -5.04
CA GLY A 99 -0.18 -10.05 -4.41
C GLY A 99 -0.72 -11.47 -4.63
N VAL A 100 -0.63 -12.00 -5.85
CA VAL A 100 -1.09 -13.37 -6.18
C VAL A 100 -0.25 -14.42 -5.45
N LEU A 101 1.06 -14.26 -5.44
CA LEU A 101 1.97 -15.19 -4.74
C LEU A 101 1.73 -15.25 -3.23
N SER A 102 1.20 -14.18 -2.64
CA SER A 102 0.91 -14.13 -1.21
C SER A 102 -0.49 -14.65 -0.85
N LEU A 103 -1.41 -14.82 -1.81
CA LEU A 103 -2.78 -15.27 -1.55
C LEU A 103 -2.88 -16.56 -0.74
N PRO A 104 -2.10 -17.64 -1.00
CA PRO A 104 -2.17 -18.87 -0.20
C PRO A 104 -1.88 -18.62 1.29
N PHE A 105 -0.90 -17.78 1.59
CA PHE A 105 -0.51 -17.46 2.97
C PHE A 105 -1.57 -16.60 3.68
N LEU A 106 -2.12 -15.62 2.95
CA LEU A 106 -3.22 -14.82 3.46
C LEU A 106 -4.49 -15.65 3.67
N ALA A 107 -4.76 -16.62 2.81
CA ALA A 107 -5.88 -17.54 2.97
C ALA A 107 -5.74 -18.39 4.24
N ILE A 108 -4.56 -18.94 4.52
CA ILE A 108 -4.29 -19.69 5.76
C ILE A 108 -4.49 -18.77 6.98
N ALA A 109 -3.91 -17.57 6.96
CA ALA A 109 -4.05 -16.61 8.05
C ALA A 109 -5.51 -16.18 8.27
N SER A 110 -6.29 -16.03 7.20
CA SER A 110 -7.70 -15.64 7.29
C SER A 110 -8.58 -16.74 7.87
N VAL A 111 -8.31 -18.01 7.53
CA VAL A 111 -9.02 -19.17 8.11
C VAL A 111 -8.82 -19.22 9.61
N TRP A 112 -7.59 -18.99 10.10
CA TRP A 112 -7.31 -18.95 11.53
C TRP A 112 -7.96 -17.75 12.23
N GLY A 113 -7.92 -16.58 11.60
CA GLY A 113 -8.51 -15.36 12.15
C GLY A 113 -10.03 -15.25 12.00
N GLY A 114 -10.67 -16.19 11.32
CA GLY A 114 -12.11 -16.18 11.08
C GLY A 114 -12.57 -15.15 10.04
N LEU A 115 -11.65 -14.58 9.24
CA LEU A 115 -12.01 -13.63 8.20
C LEU A 115 -12.71 -14.33 7.02
N SER A 116 -13.81 -13.76 6.53
CA SER A 116 -14.51 -14.30 5.37
C SER A 116 -13.68 -14.21 4.09
N ALA A 117 -13.89 -15.10 3.13
CA ALA A 117 -13.22 -15.06 1.83
C ALA A 117 -13.47 -13.72 1.10
N ALA A 118 -14.66 -13.14 1.25
CA ALA A 118 -14.99 -11.83 0.69
C ALA A 118 -14.17 -10.70 1.34
N GLY A 119 -14.03 -10.72 2.67
CA GLY A 119 -13.21 -9.76 3.41
C GLY A 119 -11.72 -9.87 3.04
N LEU A 120 -11.20 -11.10 2.93
CA LEU A 120 -9.83 -11.34 2.46
C LEU A 120 -9.61 -10.76 1.06
N LEU A 121 -10.52 -11.05 0.13
CA LEU A 121 -10.43 -10.57 -1.25
C LEU A 121 -10.51 -9.04 -1.31
N ALA A 122 -11.38 -8.43 -0.52
CA ALA A 122 -11.48 -6.97 -0.42
C ALA A 122 -10.17 -6.34 0.08
N CYS A 123 -9.60 -6.87 1.17
CA CYS A 123 -8.29 -6.42 1.67
C CYS A 123 -7.18 -6.60 0.64
N TRP A 124 -7.16 -7.71 -0.08
CA TRP A 124 -6.19 -7.97 -1.12
C TRP A 124 -6.29 -6.97 -2.28
N VAL A 125 -7.51 -6.72 -2.78
CA VAL A 125 -7.76 -5.73 -3.85
C VAL A 125 -7.31 -4.34 -3.42
N LEU A 126 -7.62 -3.93 -2.19
CA LEU A 126 -7.20 -2.63 -1.66
C LEU A 126 -5.67 -2.54 -1.52
N ASN A 127 -5.00 -3.60 -1.06
CA ASN A 127 -3.55 -3.64 -0.99
C ASN A 127 -2.89 -3.47 -2.37
N VAL A 128 -3.41 -4.17 -3.38
CA VAL A 128 -2.91 -4.06 -4.76
C VAL A 128 -3.19 -2.66 -5.33
N ALA A 129 -4.37 -2.11 -5.10
CA ALA A 129 -4.72 -0.76 -5.57
C ALA A 129 -3.82 0.31 -4.94
N ALA A 130 -3.57 0.23 -3.62
CA ALA A 130 -2.64 1.12 -2.92
C ALA A 130 -1.21 1.00 -3.46
N ALA A 131 -0.74 -0.21 -3.72
CA ALA A 131 0.58 -0.47 -4.29
C ALA A 131 0.72 0.11 -5.71
N CYS A 132 -0.29 -0.05 -6.56
CA CYS A 132 -0.31 0.54 -7.90
C CYS A 132 -0.32 2.07 -7.87
N ALA A 133 -1.11 2.67 -6.97
CA ALA A 133 -1.16 4.11 -6.80
C ALA A 133 0.18 4.68 -6.33
N SER A 134 0.77 4.05 -5.32
CA SER A 134 2.09 4.43 -4.78
C SER A 134 3.19 4.25 -5.82
N ALA A 135 3.17 3.17 -6.60
CA ALA A 135 4.11 2.95 -7.69
C ALA A 135 3.97 4.01 -8.80
N SER A 136 2.75 4.42 -9.14
CA SER A 136 2.50 5.49 -10.10
C SER A 136 3.09 6.82 -9.63
N PHE A 137 2.88 7.16 -8.35
CA PHE A 137 3.44 8.36 -7.73
C PHE A 137 4.98 8.32 -7.74
N ALA A 138 5.58 7.20 -7.34
CA ALA A 138 7.03 7.01 -7.36
C ALA A 138 7.62 7.11 -8.76
N LEU A 139 6.93 6.55 -9.77
CA LEU A 139 7.30 6.70 -11.18
C LEU A 139 7.27 8.16 -11.61
N GLY A 140 6.26 8.92 -11.15
CA GLY A 140 6.16 10.36 -11.38
C GLY A 140 7.37 11.11 -10.82
N LEU A 141 7.73 10.85 -9.57
CA LEU A 141 8.93 11.43 -8.94
C LEU A 141 10.20 11.01 -9.68
N SER A 142 10.33 9.74 -10.07
CA SER A 142 11.46 9.27 -10.90
C SER A 142 11.60 10.05 -12.20
N GLY A 143 10.49 10.50 -12.78
CA GLY A 143 10.47 11.35 -13.97
C GLY A 143 10.96 12.78 -13.72
N LEU A 144 10.88 13.28 -12.50
CA LEU A 144 11.30 14.65 -12.14
C LEU A 144 12.78 14.73 -11.76
N PHE A 145 13.33 13.67 -11.17
CA PHE A 145 14.71 13.65 -10.68
C PHE A 145 15.68 13.07 -11.71
N GLY A 146 16.86 13.70 -11.81
CA GLY A 146 17.93 13.25 -12.71
C GLY A 146 18.72 12.04 -12.19
N ARG A 147 18.71 11.79 -10.88
CA ARG A 147 19.47 10.73 -10.21
C ARG A 147 18.54 9.79 -9.46
N SER A 148 18.84 8.48 -9.50
CA SER A 148 18.07 7.44 -8.84
C SER A 148 18.03 7.63 -7.33
N LEU A 149 19.16 8.00 -6.71
CA LEU A 149 19.22 8.26 -5.27
C LEU A 149 18.27 9.40 -4.85
N SER A 150 18.25 10.49 -5.61
CA SER A 150 17.35 11.62 -5.32
C SER A 150 15.89 11.23 -5.45
N ALA A 151 15.54 10.38 -6.44
CA ALA A 151 14.22 9.86 -6.61
C ALA A 151 13.81 8.94 -5.42
N TYR A 152 14.70 8.05 -4.97
CA TYR A 152 14.48 7.23 -3.78
C TYR A 152 14.25 8.05 -2.52
N LEU A 153 15.11 9.04 -2.27
CA LEU A 153 14.98 9.90 -1.10
C LEU A 153 13.68 10.71 -1.13
N ALA A 154 13.29 11.23 -2.29
CA ALA A 154 12.04 11.96 -2.45
C ALA A 154 10.80 11.06 -2.21
N VAL A 155 10.83 9.84 -2.73
CA VAL A 155 9.77 8.84 -2.52
C VAL A 155 9.70 8.44 -1.04
N GLY A 156 10.84 8.12 -0.42
CA GLY A 156 10.90 7.76 0.99
C GLY A 156 10.41 8.89 1.90
N ALA A 157 10.87 10.13 1.65
CA ALA A 157 10.42 11.30 2.38
C ALA A 157 8.91 11.55 2.20
N SER A 158 8.38 11.39 0.99
CA SER A 158 6.95 11.55 0.72
C SER A 158 6.10 10.52 1.44
N LEU A 159 6.52 9.24 1.45
CA LEU A 159 5.82 8.19 2.18
C LEU A 159 5.88 8.42 3.68
N PHE A 160 7.07 8.78 4.20
CA PHE A 160 7.24 9.09 5.62
C PHE A 160 6.36 10.28 6.03
N LEU A 161 6.40 11.36 5.26
CA LEU A 161 5.59 12.54 5.52
C LEU A 161 4.10 12.21 5.50
N TRP A 162 3.65 11.43 4.54
CA TRP A 162 2.26 11.00 4.44
C TRP A 162 1.83 10.18 5.66
N CYS A 163 2.62 9.19 6.05
CA CYS A 163 2.32 8.34 7.20
C CYS A 163 2.43 9.09 8.54
N ALA A 164 3.30 10.10 8.65
CA ALA A 164 3.49 10.85 9.89
C ALA A 164 2.50 12.02 10.04
N VAL A 165 2.26 12.77 8.96
CA VAL A 165 1.44 14.00 9.02
C VAL A 165 -0.04 13.69 9.17
N CYS A 166 -0.56 12.65 8.48
CA CYS A 166 -1.98 12.34 8.55
C CYS A 166 -2.49 12.00 9.95
N PRO A 167 -1.83 11.13 10.74
CA PRO A 167 -2.23 10.88 12.11
C PRO A 167 -2.12 12.10 13.03
N VAL A 168 -1.11 12.96 12.82
CA VAL A 168 -0.96 14.20 13.60
C VAL A 168 -2.10 15.17 13.30
N LEU A 169 -2.45 15.36 12.02
CA LEU A 169 -3.57 16.21 11.65
C LEU A 169 -4.91 15.69 12.21
N LEU A 170 -5.08 14.36 12.23
CA LEU A 170 -6.24 13.74 12.84
C LEU A 170 -6.31 14.02 14.34
N ALA A 171 -5.21 13.84 15.07
CA ALA A 171 -5.14 14.10 16.51
C ALA A 171 -5.44 15.57 16.81
N VAL A 172 -4.92 16.51 16.02
CA VAL A 172 -5.18 17.93 16.15
C VAL A 172 -6.64 18.25 15.87
N SER A 173 -7.25 17.67 14.82
CA SER A 173 -8.66 17.91 14.49
C SER A 173 -9.62 17.42 15.58
N GLY A 174 -9.33 16.27 16.23
CA GLY A 174 -10.09 15.77 17.36
C GLY A 174 -9.97 16.66 18.61
N GLY A 175 -8.77 17.13 18.90
CA GLY A 175 -8.51 18.04 20.01
C GLY A 175 -9.19 19.43 19.87
N LEU A 176 -9.24 19.97 18.65
CA LEU A 176 -9.90 21.24 18.37
C LEU A 176 -11.43 21.16 18.39
N GLY A 177 -12.00 19.97 18.14
CA GLY A 177 -13.45 19.75 18.16
C GLY A 177 -14.10 19.68 19.54
N GLY A 178 -13.32 19.66 20.62
CA GLY A 178 -13.79 19.63 22.00
C GLY A 178 -14.53 18.33 22.42
N SER A 179 -14.80 17.44 21.49
CA SER A 179 -15.49 16.15 21.72
C SER A 179 -14.53 15.02 22.09
N GLY A 180 -13.23 15.22 21.91
CA GLY A 180 -12.22 14.17 22.07
C GLY A 180 -12.22 13.12 20.93
N GLU A 181 -13.28 13.05 20.14
CA GLU A 181 -13.40 12.13 19.01
C GLU A 181 -13.29 12.88 17.68
N PRO A 182 -12.49 12.37 16.73
CA PRO A 182 -12.40 12.97 15.41
C PRO A 182 -13.73 12.77 14.65
N SER A 183 -14.17 13.82 13.93
CA SER A 183 -15.36 13.72 13.08
C SER A 183 -15.14 12.68 11.96
N GLU A 184 -16.23 12.05 11.49
CA GLU A 184 -16.15 11.12 10.34
C GLU A 184 -15.54 11.78 9.10
N LEU A 185 -15.78 13.08 8.91
CA LEU A 185 -15.16 13.85 7.83
C LEU A 185 -13.64 13.92 8.01
N ALA A 186 -13.14 14.16 9.22
CA ALA A 186 -11.71 14.20 9.51
C ALA A 186 -11.07 12.81 9.31
N LEU A 187 -11.73 11.74 9.74
CA LEU A 187 -11.30 10.36 9.48
C LEU A 187 -11.22 10.09 7.98
N SER A 188 -12.24 10.48 7.20
CA SER A 188 -12.26 10.25 5.76
C SER A 188 -11.17 11.02 5.03
N VAL A 189 -10.90 12.26 5.44
CA VAL A 189 -9.90 13.13 4.79
C VAL A 189 -8.48 12.78 5.19
N PHE A 190 -8.22 12.41 6.45
CA PHE A 190 -6.84 12.26 6.95
C PHE A 190 -6.38 10.81 7.12
N VAL A 191 -7.29 9.85 7.28
CA VAL A 191 -6.92 8.46 7.60
C VAL A 191 -7.25 7.50 6.48
N TYR A 192 -8.45 7.52 5.92
CA TYR A 192 -8.88 6.46 4.99
C TYR A 192 -8.09 6.39 3.69
N HIS A 193 -7.38 7.45 3.31
CA HIS A 193 -6.50 7.43 2.15
C HIS A 193 -5.07 6.96 2.47
N LEU A 194 -4.72 6.71 3.73
CA LEU A 194 -3.47 6.01 4.05
C LEU A 194 -3.50 4.61 3.42
N PRO A 195 -2.34 4.11 2.95
CA PRO A 195 -2.30 2.86 2.18
C PRO A 195 -2.89 1.63 2.89
N LEU A 196 -2.95 1.64 4.22
CA LEU A 196 -3.40 0.50 5.02
C LEU A 196 -4.68 0.77 5.83
N ALA A 197 -5.16 2.01 5.88
CA ALA A 197 -6.30 2.36 6.73
C ALA A 197 -7.63 1.71 6.33
N PRO A 198 -7.98 1.59 5.03
CA PRO A 198 -9.20 0.91 4.64
C PRO A 198 -9.24 -0.56 5.03
N GLN A 199 -8.08 -1.22 5.11
CA GLN A 199 -7.97 -2.60 5.56
C GLN A 199 -8.24 -2.72 7.06
N VAL A 200 -7.75 -1.76 7.87
CA VAL A 200 -8.06 -1.71 9.32
C VAL A 200 -9.57 -1.64 9.50
N TRP A 201 -10.24 -0.81 8.71
CA TRP A 201 -11.67 -0.63 8.78
C TRP A 201 -12.43 -1.92 8.43
N ILE A 202 -12.11 -2.56 7.30
CA ILE A 202 -12.72 -3.83 6.90
C ILE A 202 -12.48 -4.90 7.97
N PHE A 203 -11.29 -4.88 8.59
CA PHE A 203 -10.94 -5.84 9.61
C PHE A 203 -11.69 -5.58 10.91
N SER A 204 -11.88 -4.32 11.33
CA SER A 204 -12.63 -3.98 12.54
C SER A 204 -14.12 -4.30 12.40
N ASP A 205 -14.73 -3.99 11.25
CA ASP A 205 -16.14 -4.29 10.96
C ASP A 205 -16.44 -5.79 11.07
N PHE A 206 -15.51 -6.61 10.63
CA PHE A 206 -15.64 -8.05 10.69
C PHE A 206 -15.71 -8.56 12.14
N PHE A 207 -15.01 -7.92 13.07
CA PHE A 207 -14.95 -8.35 14.47
C PHE A 207 -16.05 -7.76 15.35
N GLU A 208 -16.53 -6.59 15.04
CA GLU A 208 -17.55 -5.89 15.81
C GLU A 208 -18.98 -6.26 15.39
N GLY A 209 -19.14 -6.91 14.22
CA GLY A 209 -20.45 -7.36 13.71
C GLY A 209 -21.37 -6.21 13.29
N GLU A 210 -20.89 -4.98 13.30
CA GLU A 210 -21.64 -3.81 12.84
C GLU A 210 -21.62 -3.71 11.32
N LYS A 211 -22.78 -3.46 10.72
CA LYS A 211 -22.88 -3.13 9.29
C LYS A 211 -22.37 -1.71 9.06
N ARG A 212 -21.07 -1.57 8.87
CA ARG A 212 -20.49 -0.26 8.54
C ARG A 212 -20.53 0.03 7.05
N THR A 213 -20.44 1.28 6.72
CA THR A 213 -20.52 1.78 5.35
C THR A 213 -19.28 1.43 4.54
N ILE A 214 -19.44 1.13 3.26
CA ILE A 214 -18.32 0.92 2.30
C ILE A 214 -17.59 2.22 1.94
N TRP A 215 -18.03 3.36 2.47
CA TRP A 215 -17.47 4.69 2.17
C TRP A 215 -15.95 4.81 2.38
N PRO A 216 -15.33 4.26 3.44
CA PRO A 216 -13.89 4.35 3.61
C PRO A 216 -13.10 3.72 2.47
N ALA A 217 -13.54 2.56 1.99
CA ALA A 217 -12.90 1.88 0.85
C ALA A 217 -13.10 2.68 -0.44
N VAL A 218 -14.30 3.20 -0.67
CA VAL A 218 -14.61 4.01 -1.87
C VAL A 218 -13.81 5.31 -1.87
N SER A 219 -13.77 6.04 -0.74
CA SER A 219 -12.99 7.28 -0.62
C SER A 219 -11.50 7.05 -0.84
N ALA A 220 -10.95 5.96 -0.28
CA ALA A 220 -9.56 5.59 -0.50
C ALA A 220 -9.27 5.30 -1.98
N LEU A 221 -10.11 4.54 -2.66
CA LEU A 221 -9.94 4.24 -4.09
C LEU A 221 -10.01 5.49 -4.95
N VAL A 222 -10.88 6.45 -4.63
CA VAL A 222 -10.97 7.74 -5.34
C VAL A 222 -9.68 8.53 -5.16
N VAL A 223 -9.19 8.68 -3.92
CA VAL A 223 -7.93 9.40 -3.64
C VAL A 223 -6.75 8.72 -4.31
N TRP A 224 -6.63 7.39 -4.20
CA TRP A 224 -5.55 6.64 -4.84
C TRP A 224 -5.59 6.72 -6.36
N SER A 225 -6.77 6.76 -6.97
CA SER A 225 -6.92 7.00 -8.42
C SER A 225 -6.41 8.38 -8.80
N GLY A 226 -6.70 9.40 -7.99
CA GLY A 226 -6.18 10.76 -8.17
C GLY A 226 -4.65 10.81 -8.06
N ILE A 227 -4.07 10.14 -7.05
CA ILE A 227 -2.63 10.03 -6.86
C ILE A 227 -1.98 9.30 -8.05
N ALA A 228 -2.57 8.19 -8.49
CA ALA A 228 -2.08 7.42 -9.65
C ALA A 228 -2.09 8.27 -10.93
N PHE A 229 -3.17 9.00 -11.17
CA PHE A 229 -3.26 9.90 -12.32
C PHE A 229 -2.26 11.05 -12.25
N GLY A 230 -2.10 11.68 -11.08
CA GLY A 230 -1.10 12.73 -10.85
C GLY A 230 0.31 12.24 -11.10
N GLY A 231 0.66 11.08 -10.54
CA GLY A 231 1.95 10.42 -10.73
C GLY A 231 2.24 10.11 -12.20
N PHE A 232 1.26 9.53 -12.89
CA PHE A 232 1.36 9.29 -14.33
C PHE A 232 1.61 10.56 -15.14
N ARG A 233 0.87 11.65 -14.84
CA ARG A 233 1.09 12.94 -15.49
C ARG A 233 2.47 13.52 -15.24
N MET A 234 2.98 13.40 -14.01
CA MET A 234 4.35 13.81 -13.68
C MET A 234 5.38 13.01 -14.48
N ALA A 235 5.23 11.70 -14.58
CA ALA A 235 6.11 10.84 -15.37
C ALA A 235 6.13 11.26 -16.85
N VAL A 236 4.96 11.48 -17.45
CA VAL A 236 4.85 11.96 -18.84
C VAL A 236 5.51 13.31 -19.05
N ARG A 237 5.34 14.25 -18.10
CA ARG A 237 5.98 15.57 -18.16
C ARG A 237 7.51 15.46 -18.05
N GLY A 238 7.99 14.60 -17.16
CA GLY A 238 9.41 14.33 -17.00
C GLY A 238 10.03 13.79 -18.29
N LEU A 239 9.38 12.82 -18.94
CA LEU A 239 9.85 12.26 -20.21
C LEU A 239 9.80 13.27 -21.37
N ARG A 240 8.81 14.15 -21.43
CA ARG A 240 8.71 15.18 -22.47
C ARG A 240 9.85 16.21 -22.43
N ARG A 241 10.39 16.50 -21.25
CA ARG A 241 11.51 17.44 -21.08
C ARG A 241 12.81 16.90 -21.69
N GLU A 242 12.89 15.62 -21.97
CA GLU A 242 14.04 15.00 -22.61
C GLU A 242 13.96 15.04 -24.16
N VAL A 243 12.76 15.29 -24.69
CA VAL A 243 12.51 15.32 -26.14
C VAL A 243 12.78 16.69 -26.74
N PHE A 244 12.73 17.75 -25.91
CA PHE A 244 12.90 19.15 -26.31
C PHE A 244 14.00 19.83 -25.47
#